data_cfd10b22b5dfcfad009c9a22c9b483b1
#
_entry.id   cfd10b22b5dfcfad009c9a22c9b483b1
#
_cell.length_a   1.000
_cell.length_b   1.000
_cell.length_c   1.000
_cell.angle_alpha   90.00
_cell.angle_beta   90.00
_cell.angle_gamma   90.00
#
_symmetry.space_group_name_H-M   'P 1'
#
loop_
_entity.id
_entity.type
_entity.pdbx_description
1 polymer ?
#
loop_
_entity_poly.entity_id
_entity_poly.type
_entity_poly.pdbx_seq_one_letter_code
_entity_poly.pdbx_strand_id
1 'polypeptide(L)'
;MESIITHTNTSHALKEWAVAVNALEQGKTIMLLRKGGISEEKNRFKVAYEQVLLYPTYEHQQPHLLKPEYANQVTPVTSGWHPETIRIGSWAEITNIFQVTEQETVSALLPYHIWNEQFVSDRLKWKPRQPLYILLLRTYKLLQPEFISYRPEYGGCKSWIDLLEPISIQDKTPVLTNEEYLEQVAEILHIISK
;
A
#
# COMPACT_ATOMS: atom_id res chain seq x y z
N MET A 1 -23.16 -14.75 -17.54
CA MET A 1 -23.11 -13.77 -16.43
C MET A 1 -22.30 -14.41 -15.31
N GLU A 2 -21.02 -14.10 -15.24
CA GLU A 2 -20.24 -14.46 -14.05
C GLU A 2 -20.72 -13.57 -12.90
N SER A 3 -21.28 -14.20 -11.87
CA SER A 3 -21.65 -13.52 -10.65
C SER A 3 -20.35 -13.02 -10.00
N ILE A 4 -20.17 -11.70 -9.92
CA ILE A 4 -19.14 -11.09 -9.11
C ILE A 4 -19.45 -11.50 -7.67
N ILE A 5 -18.71 -12.49 -7.15
CA ILE A 5 -18.77 -12.84 -5.73
C ILE A 5 -18.15 -11.65 -4.99
N THR A 6 -18.98 -10.74 -4.54
CA THR A 6 -18.53 -9.68 -3.64
C THR A 6 -18.27 -10.34 -2.29
N HIS A 7 -16.99 -10.60 -1.99
CA HIS A 7 -16.60 -11.03 -0.65
C HIS A 7 -16.98 -9.91 0.32
N THR A 8 -17.83 -10.24 1.27
CA THR A 8 -18.27 -9.30 2.30
C THR A 8 -17.29 -9.18 3.45
N ASN A 9 -16.40 -10.15 3.58
CA ASN A 9 -15.37 -10.23 4.62
C ASN A 9 -14.05 -10.64 3.98
N THR A 10 -12.94 -10.18 4.54
CA THR A 10 -11.60 -10.64 4.17
C THR A 10 -10.70 -10.76 5.38
N SER A 11 -9.82 -11.75 5.37
CA SER A 11 -8.69 -11.89 6.31
C SER A 11 -7.38 -11.45 5.69
N HIS A 12 -7.36 -11.25 4.36
CA HIS A 12 -6.15 -10.90 3.63
C HIS A 12 -5.71 -9.48 3.93
N ALA A 13 -4.47 -9.28 4.30
CA ALA A 13 -3.94 -7.97 4.62
C ALA A 13 -2.61 -7.70 3.92
N LEU A 14 -2.46 -6.46 3.47
CA LEU A 14 -1.23 -5.90 2.93
C LEU A 14 -0.53 -5.11 4.04
N LYS A 15 0.68 -5.52 4.38
CA LYS A 15 1.53 -4.81 5.34
C LYS A 15 2.25 -3.67 4.67
N GLU A 16 2.12 -2.48 5.25
CA GLU A 16 2.83 -1.29 4.79
C GLU A 16 3.20 -0.39 5.98
N TRP A 17 4.14 0.52 5.81
CA TRP A 17 4.46 1.50 6.82
C TRP A 17 3.21 2.21 7.32
N ALA A 18 3.09 2.39 8.63
CA ALA A 18 1.91 3.02 9.24
C ALA A 18 1.65 4.42 8.68
N VAL A 19 2.71 5.18 8.38
CA VAL A 19 2.58 6.50 7.75
C VAL A 19 2.00 6.42 6.33
N ALA A 20 2.33 5.37 5.57
CA ALA A 20 1.77 5.14 4.23
C ALA A 20 0.29 4.71 4.31
N VAL A 21 -0.05 3.82 5.24
CA VAL A 21 -1.45 3.45 5.50
C VAL A 21 -2.27 4.68 5.88
N ASN A 22 -1.75 5.54 6.77
CA ASN A 22 -2.41 6.77 7.15
C ASN A 22 -2.61 7.74 5.96
N ALA A 23 -1.61 7.86 5.09
CA ALA A 23 -1.72 8.68 3.89
C ALA A 23 -2.79 8.16 2.91
N LEU A 24 -2.90 6.84 2.74
CA LEU A 24 -3.97 6.21 1.96
C LEU A 24 -5.34 6.46 2.59
N GLU A 25 -5.48 6.31 3.91
CA GLU A 25 -6.73 6.57 4.65
C GLU A 25 -7.19 8.04 4.58
N GLN A 26 -6.26 8.97 4.37
CA GLN A 26 -6.54 10.40 4.23
C GLN A 26 -6.69 10.86 2.78
N GLY A 27 -6.54 9.98 1.79
CA GLY A 27 -6.59 10.33 0.38
C GLY A 27 -5.40 11.19 -0.10
N LYS A 28 -4.29 11.18 0.65
CA LYS A 28 -3.06 11.93 0.31
C LYS A 28 -2.22 11.23 -0.76
N THR A 29 -2.43 9.96 -0.95
CA THR A 29 -1.86 9.15 -2.02
C THR A 29 -2.80 8.00 -2.36
N ILE A 30 -2.70 7.53 -3.60
CA ILE A 30 -3.30 6.27 -4.05
C ILE A 30 -2.22 5.26 -4.43
N MET A 31 -0.93 5.60 -4.22
CA MET A 31 0.20 4.87 -4.77
C MET A 31 1.08 4.27 -3.67
N LEU A 32 1.47 3.02 -3.88
CA LEU A 32 2.54 2.35 -3.14
C LEU A 32 3.67 1.92 -4.08
N LEU A 33 4.90 1.99 -3.58
CA LEU A 33 6.11 1.53 -4.28
C LEU A 33 6.60 0.23 -3.64
N ARG A 34 6.71 -0.85 -4.43
CA ARG A 34 7.06 -2.18 -3.95
C ARG A 34 8.20 -2.81 -4.74
N LYS A 35 9.09 -3.52 -4.07
CA LYS A 35 10.19 -4.31 -4.68
C LYS A 35 10.00 -5.82 -4.47
N GLY A 36 8.81 -6.27 -4.14
CA GLY A 36 8.51 -7.67 -3.92
C GLY A 36 7.04 -7.89 -3.61
N GLY A 37 6.63 -9.14 -3.47
CA GLY A 37 5.23 -9.52 -3.26
C GLY A 37 4.37 -9.42 -4.51
N ILE A 38 4.99 -9.25 -5.67
CA ILE A 38 4.33 -9.20 -6.98
C ILE A 38 4.86 -10.35 -7.81
N SER A 39 3.98 -11.08 -8.47
CA SER A 39 4.32 -12.14 -9.42
C SER A 39 3.92 -11.75 -10.84
N GLU A 40 4.55 -12.38 -11.83
CA GLU A 40 4.18 -12.23 -13.23
C GLU A 40 3.64 -13.57 -13.76
N GLU A 41 2.43 -13.55 -14.27
CA GLU A 41 1.81 -14.69 -14.93
C GLU A 41 1.21 -14.26 -16.28
N LYS A 42 1.58 -14.96 -17.37
CA LYS A 42 1.06 -14.72 -18.74
C LYS A 42 1.12 -13.24 -19.14
N ASN A 43 2.26 -12.58 -18.91
CA ASN A 43 2.49 -11.15 -19.17
C ASN A 43 1.56 -10.19 -18.37
N ARG A 44 1.06 -10.63 -17.22
CA ARG A 44 0.31 -9.79 -16.28
C ARG A 44 0.95 -9.84 -14.91
N PHE A 45 1.10 -8.68 -14.28
CA PHE A 45 1.52 -8.59 -12.90
C PHE A 45 0.36 -8.91 -11.98
N LYS A 46 0.62 -9.76 -10.99
CA LYS A 46 -0.39 -10.19 -10.02
C LYS A 46 0.09 -9.95 -8.61
N VAL A 47 -0.82 -9.53 -7.78
CA VAL A 47 -0.71 -9.51 -6.32
C VAL A 47 -1.31 -10.79 -5.74
N ALA A 48 -0.96 -11.10 -4.49
CA ALA A 48 -1.56 -12.25 -3.81
C ALA A 48 -3.08 -12.13 -3.71
N TYR A 49 -3.57 -10.90 -3.44
CA TYR A 49 -4.99 -10.60 -3.27
C TYR A 49 -5.29 -9.21 -3.86
N GLU A 50 -6.43 -9.07 -4.51
CA GLU A 50 -6.89 -7.79 -5.08
C GLU A 50 -7.60 -6.90 -4.05
N GLN A 51 -8.29 -7.50 -3.07
CA GLN A 51 -8.96 -6.81 -1.97
C GLN A 51 -8.25 -7.15 -0.67
N VAL A 52 -7.74 -6.14 0.02
CA VAL A 52 -6.89 -6.31 1.19
C VAL A 52 -7.19 -5.29 2.27
N LEU A 53 -7.11 -5.74 3.51
CA LEU A 53 -7.03 -4.86 4.67
C LEU A 53 -5.68 -4.15 4.66
N LEU A 54 -5.62 -2.90 5.07
CA LEU A 54 -4.36 -2.16 5.20
C LEU A 54 -3.82 -2.35 6.62
N TYR A 55 -2.73 -3.12 6.73
CA TYR A 55 -2.11 -3.45 8.00
C TYR A 55 -0.90 -2.55 8.26
N PRO A 56 -0.96 -1.63 9.26
CA PRO A 56 0.12 -0.72 9.55
C PRO A 56 1.29 -1.41 10.26
N THR A 57 2.51 -1.14 9.79
CA THR A 57 3.74 -1.57 10.44
C THR A 57 4.55 -0.35 10.88
N TYR A 58 5.18 -0.44 12.03
CA TYR A 58 5.93 0.65 12.65
C TYR A 58 7.43 0.43 12.58
N GLU A 59 7.83 -0.83 12.61
CA GLU A 59 9.21 -1.25 12.43
C GLU A 59 9.71 -0.85 11.03
N HIS A 60 10.94 -0.42 10.93
CA HIS A 60 11.61 -0.01 9.69
C HIS A 60 11.11 1.28 9.03
N GLN A 61 10.18 2.01 9.62
CA GLN A 61 9.86 3.35 9.14
C GLN A 61 11.07 4.28 9.35
N GLN A 62 11.49 4.94 8.30
CA GLN A 62 12.67 5.81 8.31
C GLN A 62 12.26 7.23 7.90
N PRO A 63 12.19 8.18 8.83
CA PRO A 63 11.78 9.56 8.55
C PRO A 63 12.56 10.21 7.42
N HIS A 64 13.87 9.96 7.34
CA HIS A 64 14.74 10.55 6.32
C HIS A 64 14.46 10.07 4.88
N LEU A 65 13.63 9.04 4.70
CA LEU A 65 13.19 8.53 3.40
C LEU A 65 11.81 9.06 2.99
N LEU A 66 11.21 9.91 3.81
CA LEU A 66 9.89 10.48 3.60
C LEU A 66 10.00 11.98 3.24
N LYS A 67 8.97 12.49 2.56
CA LYS A 67 8.80 13.93 2.44
C LYS A 67 8.59 14.56 3.83
N PRO A 68 8.97 15.83 4.03
CA PRO A 68 8.95 16.45 5.37
C PRO A 68 7.61 16.35 6.11
N GLU A 69 6.51 16.54 5.40
CA GLU A 69 5.15 16.48 5.96
C GLU A 69 4.75 15.10 6.49
N TYR A 70 5.37 14.04 5.97
CA TYR A 70 5.17 12.66 6.42
C TYR A 70 6.24 12.23 7.44
N ALA A 71 7.46 12.72 7.28
CA ALA A 71 8.56 12.43 8.19
C ALA A 71 8.22 12.82 9.64
N ASN A 72 7.55 13.95 9.82
CA ASN A 72 7.13 14.45 11.14
C ASN A 72 6.07 13.57 11.83
N GLN A 73 5.43 12.65 11.10
CA GLN A 73 4.43 11.72 11.63
C GLN A 73 5.05 10.40 12.13
N VAL A 74 6.34 10.21 11.90
CA VAL A 74 7.03 8.95 12.23
C VAL A 74 7.90 9.13 13.45
N THR A 75 7.64 8.33 14.48
CA THR A 75 8.56 8.11 15.60
C THR A 75 9.28 6.79 15.36
N PRO A 76 10.60 6.80 15.16
CA PRO A 76 11.38 5.57 15.00
C PRO A 76 11.26 4.66 16.21
N VAL A 77 11.15 3.37 15.96
CA VAL A 77 11.08 2.34 17.00
C VAL A 77 12.24 1.37 16.87
N THR A 78 12.52 0.63 17.93
CA THR A 78 13.56 -0.42 17.90
C THR A 78 13.11 -1.58 17.01
N SER A 79 14.09 -2.30 16.43
CA SER A 79 13.81 -3.50 15.66
C SER A 79 13.04 -4.53 16.48
N GLY A 80 12.01 -5.14 15.88
CA GLY A 80 11.11 -6.08 16.54
C GLY A 80 10.01 -5.43 17.38
N TRP A 81 10.01 -4.12 17.53
CA TRP A 81 8.93 -3.44 18.27
C TRP A 81 7.62 -3.45 17.47
N HIS A 82 6.54 -3.70 18.16
CA HIS A 82 5.18 -3.59 17.66
C HIS A 82 4.23 -3.19 18.79
N PRO A 83 3.11 -2.53 18.52
CA PRO A 83 2.09 -2.30 19.53
C PRO A 83 1.39 -3.63 19.88
N GLU A 84 0.84 -3.73 21.08
CA GLU A 84 0.06 -4.90 21.51
C GLU A 84 -1.23 -5.05 20.68
N THR A 85 -1.80 -3.92 20.28
CA THR A 85 -3.03 -3.86 19.49
C THR A 85 -2.79 -3.11 18.19
N ILE A 86 -3.20 -3.71 17.09
CA ILE A 86 -3.11 -3.14 15.75
C ILE A 86 -4.48 -2.59 15.35
N ARG A 87 -4.52 -1.32 14.93
CA ARG A 87 -5.71 -0.70 14.38
C ARG A 87 -5.80 -0.98 12.89
N ILE A 88 -6.86 -1.64 12.45
CA ILE A 88 -7.23 -1.78 11.04
C ILE A 88 -8.36 -0.80 10.77
N GLY A 89 -8.10 0.27 10.05
CA GLY A 89 -9.07 1.35 9.79
C GLY A 89 -9.61 1.37 8.37
N SER A 90 -8.99 0.61 7.47
CA SER A 90 -9.29 0.65 6.04
C SER A 90 -8.96 -0.65 5.32
N TRP A 91 -9.53 -0.75 4.15
CA TRP A 91 -9.21 -1.77 3.16
C TRP A 91 -9.05 -1.13 1.78
N ALA A 92 -8.47 -1.82 0.84
CA ALA A 92 -8.26 -1.30 -0.50
C ALA A 92 -8.48 -2.35 -1.59
N GLU A 93 -8.89 -1.89 -2.76
CA GLU A 93 -8.82 -2.62 -4.03
C GLU A 93 -7.53 -2.21 -4.75
N ILE A 94 -6.69 -3.17 -5.11
CA ILE A 94 -5.52 -2.94 -5.95
C ILE A 94 -5.98 -2.94 -7.40
N THR A 95 -6.10 -1.76 -7.97
CA THR A 95 -6.71 -1.55 -9.28
C THR A 95 -5.73 -1.67 -10.42
N ASN A 96 -4.47 -1.27 -10.19
CA ASN A 96 -3.43 -1.25 -11.21
C ASN A 96 -2.08 -1.65 -10.61
N ILE A 97 -1.29 -2.35 -11.42
CA ILE A 97 0.07 -2.76 -11.09
C ILE A 97 0.94 -2.43 -12.30
N PHE A 98 1.99 -1.63 -12.07
CA PHE A 98 2.95 -1.27 -13.11
C PHE A 98 4.35 -1.65 -12.68
N GLN A 99 5.15 -2.06 -13.64
CA GLN A 99 6.59 -2.22 -13.49
C GLN A 99 7.28 -0.98 -14.02
N VAL A 100 8.19 -0.42 -13.24
CA VAL A 100 9.00 0.74 -13.64
C VAL A 100 10.47 0.44 -13.38
N THR A 101 11.29 0.71 -14.38
CA THR A 101 12.74 0.54 -14.34
C THR A 101 13.48 1.86 -14.55
N GLU A 102 12.85 2.81 -15.22
CA GLU A 102 13.44 4.08 -15.61
C GLU A 102 13.43 5.10 -14.48
N GLN A 103 14.61 5.62 -14.14
CA GLN A 103 14.77 6.64 -13.09
C GLN A 103 13.94 7.89 -13.36
N GLU A 104 13.85 8.30 -14.61
CA GLU A 104 13.09 9.49 -15.04
C GLU A 104 11.61 9.34 -14.75
N THR A 105 11.02 8.19 -15.10
CA THR A 105 9.62 7.89 -14.82
C THR A 105 9.32 7.90 -13.32
N VAL A 106 10.19 7.24 -12.52
CA VAL A 106 9.99 7.19 -11.07
C VAL A 106 10.16 8.58 -10.44
N SER A 107 11.08 9.40 -10.96
CA SER A 107 11.23 10.78 -10.50
C SER A 107 10.02 11.65 -10.85
N ALA A 108 9.41 11.45 -12.01
CA ALA A 108 8.18 12.15 -12.39
C ALA A 108 6.97 11.78 -11.53
N LEU A 109 6.99 10.62 -10.89
CA LEU A 109 5.95 10.15 -9.98
C LEU A 109 6.09 10.66 -8.55
N LEU A 110 7.17 11.37 -8.21
CA LEU A 110 7.38 11.93 -6.86
C LEU A 110 6.18 12.71 -6.29
N PRO A 111 5.44 13.53 -7.05
CA PRO A 111 4.28 14.24 -6.51
C PRO A 111 3.16 13.34 -5.96
N TYR A 112 3.06 12.09 -6.42
CA TYR A 112 1.91 11.20 -6.17
C TYR A 112 2.10 10.23 -5.00
N HIS A 113 3.28 10.23 -4.35
CA HIS A 113 3.56 9.35 -3.21
C HIS A 113 4.24 10.08 -2.07
N ILE A 114 4.34 9.42 -0.92
CA ILE A 114 4.83 10.02 0.34
C ILE A 114 6.35 10.01 0.50
N TRP A 115 7.05 9.18 -0.26
CA TRP A 115 8.51 9.02 -0.16
C TRP A 115 9.26 10.13 -0.89
N ASN A 116 10.50 10.38 -0.50
CA ASN A 116 11.39 11.33 -1.15
C ASN A 116 12.28 10.67 -2.24
N GLU A 117 13.09 11.48 -2.90
CA GLU A 117 14.00 11.01 -3.95
C GLU A 117 15.03 9.99 -3.45
N GLN A 118 15.48 10.10 -2.20
CA GLN A 118 16.43 9.16 -1.62
C GLN A 118 15.83 7.75 -1.54
N PHE A 119 14.59 7.62 -1.07
CA PHE A 119 13.89 6.34 -1.04
C PHE A 119 13.80 5.72 -2.43
N VAL A 120 13.39 6.50 -3.42
CA VAL A 120 13.26 6.06 -4.81
C VAL A 120 14.59 5.56 -5.35
N SER A 121 15.66 6.36 -5.19
CA SER A 121 17.00 5.99 -5.62
C SER A 121 17.50 4.70 -4.95
N ASP A 122 17.32 4.59 -3.64
CA ASP A 122 17.73 3.41 -2.89
C ASP A 122 16.95 2.16 -3.32
N ARG A 123 15.65 2.31 -3.59
CA ARG A 123 14.81 1.20 -4.08
C ARG A 123 15.20 0.75 -5.48
N LEU A 124 15.55 1.63 -6.39
CA LEU A 124 16.03 1.27 -7.72
C LEU A 124 17.36 0.52 -7.66
N LYS A 125 18.27 0.96 -6.78
CA LYS A 125 19.59 0.33 -6.60
C LYS A 125 19.53 -0.98 -5.82
N TRP A 126 18.58 -1.12 -4.90
CA TRP A 126 18.42 -2.33 -4.12
C TRP A 126 17.86 -3.46 -4.98
N LYS A 127 18.55 -4.60 -5.02
CA LYS A 127 18.20 -5.73 -5.89
C LYS A 127 17.94 -5.28 -7.34
N PRO A 128 18.94 -4.76 -8.05
CA PRO A 128 18.75 -4.09 -9.35
C PRO A 128 18.14 -4.99 -10.44
N ARG A 129 18.21 -6.32 -10.25
CA ARG A 129 17.58 -7.29 -11.16
C ARG A 129 16.05 -7.43 -10.92
N GLN A 130 15.53 -6.91 -9.81
CA GLN A 130 14.10 -6.89 -9.52
C GLN A 130 13.54 -5.52 -9.88
N PRO A 131 12.45 -5.46 -10.63
CA PRO A 131 11.82 -4.20 -10.97
C PRO A 131 11.22 -3.52 -9.73
N LEU A 132 11.01 -2.22 -9.83
CA LEU A 132 10.16 -1.48 -8.92
C LEU A 132 8.71 -1.58 -9.42
N TYR A 133 7.80 -1.99 -8.57
CA TYR A 133 6.39 -2.03 -8.87
C TYR A 133 5.66 -0.85 -8.25
N ILE A 134 4.72 -0.31 -9.00
CA ILE A 134 3.78 0.70 -8.57
C ILE A 134 2.43 0.01 -8.44
N LEU A 135 1.83 0.10 -7.26
CA LEU A 135 0.45 -0.32 -7.00
C LEU A 135 -0.41 0.91 -6.87
N LEU A 136 -1.54 0.95 -7.58
CA LEU A 136 -2.59 1.93 -7.36
C LEU A 136 -3.72 1.27 -6.55
N LEU A 137 -4.12 1.93 -5.47
CA LEU A 137 -5.09 1.43 -4.51
C LEU A 137 -6.28 2.36 -4.43
N ARG A 138 -7.47 1.81 -4.61
CA ARG A 138 -8.70 2.48 -4.23
C ARG A 138 -9.02 2.14 -2.79
N THR A 139 -8.85 3.10 -1.90
CA THR A 139 -8.99 2.91 -0.46
C THR A 139 -10.40 3.22 0.01
N TYR A 140 -10.88 2.38 0.93
CA TYR A 140 -12.18 2.51 1.58
C TYR A 140 -12.00 2.48 3.10
N LYS A 141 -12.75 3.32 3.80
CA LYS A 141 -12.78 3.28 5.27
C LYS A 141 -13.68 2.14 5.74
N LEU A 142 -13.27 1.47 6.80
CA LEU A 142 -14.17 0.62 7.56
C LEU A 142 -15.20 1.51 8.27
N LEU A 143 -16.41 1.00 8.46
CA LEU A 143 -17.47 1.71 9.20
C LEU A 143 -17.00 2.08 10.61
N GLN A 144 -16.33 1.13 11.25
CA GLN A 144 -15.62 1.33 12.51
C GLN A 144 -14.25 0.66 12.39
N PRO A 145 -13.17 1.30 12.87
CA PRO A 145 -11.86 0.64 12.93
C PRO A 145 -11.91 -0.60 13.83
N GLU A 146 -11.30 -1.68 13.35
CA GLU A 146 -11.10 -2.89 14.14
C GLU A 146 -9.76 -2.85 14.86
N PHE A 147 -9.75 -3.30 16.10
CA PHE A 147 -8.56 -3.39 16.93
C PHE A 147 -8.25 -4.86 17.20
N ILE A 148 -7.20 -5.35 16.57
CA ILE A 148 -6.79 -6.75 16.67
C ILE A 148 -5.52 -6.88 17.51
N SER A 149 -5.41 -7.96 18.28
CA SER A 149 -4.17 -8.25 19.02
C SER A 149 -3.05 -8.60 18.05
N TYR A 150 -1.85 -8.08 18.32
CA TYR A 150 -0.68 -8.51 17.59
C TYR A 150 -0.43 -10.01 17.81
N ARG A 151 0.04 -10.67 16.75
CA ARG A 151 0.46 -12.07 16.77
C ARG A 151 1.84 -12.22 16.13
N PRO A 152 2.69 -13.13 16.63
CA PRO A 152 4.01 -13.39 16.02
C PRO A 152 3.91 -13.75 14.54
N GLU A 153 2.84 -14.42 14.11
CA GLU A 153 2.60 -14.81 12.71
C GLU A 153 2.46 -13.62 11.77
N TYR A 154 2.07 -12.44 12.31
CA TYR A 154 1.96 -11.19 11.56
C TYR A 154 3.31 -10.46 11.41
N GLY A 155 4.31 -10.88 12.17
CA GLY A 155 5.65 -10.32 12.14
C GLY A 155 6.47 -10.70 10.91
N GLY A 156 7.71 -10.20 10.88
CA GLY A 156 8.68 -10.48 9.82
C GLY A 156 8.46 -9.72 8.51
N CYS A 157 9.36 -9.94 7.55
CA CYS A 157 9.42 -9.24 6.26
C CYS A 157 8.42 -9.81 5.23
N LYS A 158 7.18 -9.99 5.61
CA LYS A 158 6.10 -10.45 4.72
C LYS A 158 5.32 -9.24 4.23
N SER A 159 5.00 -9.20 2.94
CA SER A 159 4.11 -8.18 2.37
C SER A 159 2.63 -8.52 2.60
N TRP A 160 2.30 -9.79 2.55
CA TRP A 160 0.95 -10.33 2.63
C TRP A 160 0.84 -11.23 3.85
N ILE A 161 -0.23 -11.05 4.61
CA ILE A 161 -0.57 -11.89 5.76
C ILE A 161 -2.06 -12.19 5.75
N ASP A 162 -2.42 -13.29 6.41
CA ASP A 162 -3.80 -13.62 6.70
C ASP A 162 -4.07 -13.37 8.18
N LEU A 163 -5.07 -12.57 8.48
CA LEU A 163 -5.53 -12.36 9.84
C LEU A 163 -6.28 -13.59 10.32
N LEU A 164 -6.23 -13.85 11.63
CA LEU A 164 -6.92 -14.99 12.22
C LEU A 164 -8.43 -14.90 12.01
N GLU A 165 -8.99 -13.71 12.15
CA GLU A 165 -10.41 -13.46 11.98
C GLU A 165 -10.64 -12.53 10.80
N PRO A 166 -11.61 -12.86 9.93
CA PRO A 166 -11.96 -11.99 8.81
C PRO A 166 -12.67 -10.73 9.30
N ILE A 167 -12.38 -9.61 8.63
CA ILE A 167 -13.00 -8.31 8.90
C ILE A 167 -13.99 -8.01 7.77
N SER A 168 -15.14 -7.41 8.13
CA SER A 168 -16.16 -7.01 7.17
C SER A 168 -15.69 -5.84 6.31
N ILE A 169 -15.85 -5.99 4.98
CA ILE A 169 -15.60 -4.96 3.99
C ILE A 169 -16.87 -4.62 3.19
N GLN A 170 -18.02 -4.84 3.79
CA GLN A 170 -19.31 -4.57 3.14
C GLN A 170 -19.56 -3.10 2.87
N ASP A 171 -19.15 -2.25 3.82
CA ASP A 171 -19.30 -0.80 3.69
C ASP A 171 -18.21 -0.24 2.81
N LYS A 172 -18.62 0.22 1.64
CA LYS A 172 -17.74 0.80 0.62
C LYS A 172 -17.79 2.32 0.69
N THR A 173 -17.32 2.89 1.81
CA THR A 173 -17.13 4.34 1.89
C THR A 173 -15.75 4.69 1.34
N PRO A 174 -15.65 5.15 0.09
CA PRO A 174 -14.36 5.46 -0.51
C PRO A 174 -13.75 6.67 0.16
N VAL A 175 -12.43 6.67 0.28
CA VAL A 175 -11.66 7.80 0.83
C VAL A 175 -11.68 9.00 -0.11
N LEU A 176 -11.55 8.74 -1.41
CA LEU A 176 -11.69 9.71 -2.49
C LEU A 176 -12.99 9.44 -3.26
N THR A 177 -13.62 10.47 -3.79
CA THR A 177 -14.71 10.29 -4.74
C THR A 177 -14.23 9.52 -5.97
N ASN A 178 -15.17 9.00 -6.76
CA ASN A 178 -14.82 8.30 -7.99
C ASN A 178 -14.07 9.20 -8.96
N GLU A 179 -14.49 10.45 -9.06
CA GLU A 179 -13.90 11.46 -9.93
C GLU A 179 -12.46 11.78 -9.52
N GLU A 180 -12.22 12.12 -8.24
CA GLU A 180 -10.88 12.39 -7.69
C GLU A 180 -9.92 11.21 -7.87
N TYR A 181 -10.41 10.00 -7.65
CA TYR A 181 -9.59 8.80 -7.82
C TYR A 181 -9.20 8.59 -9.29
N LEU A 182 -10.15 8.66 -10.21
CA LEU A 182 -9.90 8.46 -11.64
C LEU A 182 -9.01 9.55 -12.25
N GLU A 183 -9.12 10.79 -11.76
CA GLU A 183 -8.23 11.89 -12.15
C GLU A 183 -6.77 11.57 -11.78
N GLN A 184 -6.51 11.18 -10.54
CA GLN A 184 -5.16 10.79 -10.11
C GLN A 184 -4.64 9.57 -10.90
N VAL A 185 -5.48 8.57 -11.16
CA VAL A 185 -5.10 7.42 -11.99
C VAL A 185 -4.70 7.87 -13.40
N ALA A 186 -5.49 8.77 -14.02
CA ALA A 186 -5.20 9.26 -15.36
C ALA A 186 -3.87 10.03 -15.45
N GLU A 187 -3.58 10.87 -14.47
CA GLU A 187 -2.31 11.60 -14.37
C GLU A 187 -1.12 10.66 -14.24
N ILE A 188 -1.22 9.66 -13.34
CA ILE A 188 -0.17 8.66 -13.14
C ILE A 188 0.05 7.82 -14.41
N LEU A 189 -1.03 7.38 -15.05
CA LEU A 189 -0.96 6.64 -16.31
C LEU A 189 -0.28 7.44 -17.42
N HIS A 190 -0.56 8.73 -17.52
CA HIS A 190 0.08 9.61 -18.50
C HIS A 190 1.61 9.68 -18.30
N ILE A 191 2.08 9.67 -17.06
CA ILE A 191 3.51 9.66 -16.74
C ILE A 191 4.15 8.32 -17.11
N ILE A 192 3.50 7.21 -16.76
CA ILE A 192 4.04 5.85 -16.99
C ILE A 192 4.07 5.49 -18.48
N SER A 193 3.18 6.09 -19.28
CA SER A 193 3.05 5.78 -20.72
C SER A 193 4.03 6.55 -21.62
N LYS A 194 4.83 7.45 -21.07
CA LYS A 194 5.85 8.20 -21.79
C LYS A 194 7.15 7.43 -21.88
#